data_4dbd7f1858559e1db99ffe147ed091a9
#
_entry.id   4dbd7f1858559e1db99ffe147ed091a9
#
_cell.length_a   1.000
_cell.length_b   1.000
_cell.length_c   1.000
_cell.angle_alpha   90.00
_cell.angle_beta   90.00
_cell.angle_gamma   90.00
#
_symmetry.space_group_name_H-M   'P 1'
#
loop_
_entity.id
_entity.type
_entity.pdbx_description
1 polymer ?
#
loop_
_entity_poly.entity_id
_entity_poly.type
_entity_poly.pdbx_seq_one_letter_code
_entity_poly.pdbx_strand_id
1 'polypeptide(L)'
;MSDIEKLRIEMEKITADMLRLLKSRTDIAKEIGDLKSKQGRVVSDETREDELRNKMMKACDEIGFDKTLAARFLNFLLNESVKVQ
;
A
#
# COMPACT_ATOMS: atom_id res chain seq x y z
N MET A 1 -2.92 28.54 18.96
CA MET A 1 -3.47 27.28 18.42
C MET A 1 -3.48 26.23 19.52
N SER A 2 -4.57 25.49 19.70
CA SER A 2 -4.63 24.42 20.69
C SER A 2 -3.74 23.25 20.29
N ASP A 3 -3.39 22.40 21.27
CA ASP A 3 -2.59 21.20 21.00
C ASP A 3 -3.32 20.24 20.06
N ILE A 4 -4.65 20.13 20.18
CA ILE A 4 -5.46 19.29 19.28
C ILE A 4 -5.40 19.82 17.87
N GLU A 5 -5.47 21.13 17.66
CA GLU A 5 -5.39 21.71 16.32
C GLU A 5 -4.02 21.47 15.66
N LYS A 6 -2.95 21.59 16.44
CA LYS A 6 -1.59 21.30 15.96
C LYS A 6 -1.47 19.84 15.51
N LEU A 7 -1.99 18.91 16.30
CA LEU A 7 -1.97 17.48 15.97
C LEU A 7 -2.81 17.17 14.75
N ARG A 8 -3.96 17.82 14.59
CA ARG A 8 -4.79 17.67 13.39
C ARG A 8 -4.07 18.14 12.14
N ILE A 9 -3.34 19.25 12.22
CA ILE A 9 -2.53 19.75 11.10
C ILE A 9 -1.44 18.74 10.74
N GLU A 10 -0.77 18.15 11.72
CA GLU A 10 0.22 17.11 11.48
C GLU A 10 -0.41 15.90 10.82
N MET A 11 -1.58 15.46 11.28
CA MET A 11 -2.30 14.34 10.70
C MET A 11 -2.70 14.62 9.24
N GLU A 12 -3.14 15.83 8.94
CA GLU A 12 -3.47 16.24 7.57
C GLU A 12 -2.27 16.13 6.64
N LYS A 13 -1.10 16.56 7.10
CA LYS A 13 0.14 16.47 6.32
C LYS A 13 0.51 15.00 6.04
N ILE A 14 0.41 14.14 7.05
CA ILE A 14 0.68 12.71 6.89
C ILE A 14 -0.31 12.11 5.90
N THR A 15 -1.58 12.42 6.02
CA THR A 15 -2.62 11.92 5.12
C THR A 15 -2.36 12.35 3.68
N ALA A 16 -1.96 13.59 3.46
CA ALA A 16 -1.61 14.09 2.13
C ALA A 16 -0.39 13.35 1.55
N ASP A 17 0.62 13.06 2.39
CA ASP A 17 1.78 12.28 1.96
C ASP A 17 1.38 10.86 1.59
N MET A 18 0.49 10.25 2.36
CA MET A 18 -0.03 8.91 2.05
C MET A 18 -0.75 8.88 0.71
N LEU A 19 -1.54 9.92 0.38
CA LEU A 19 -2.21 10.01 -0.92
C LEU A 19 -1.20 10.12 -2.07
N ARG A 20 -0.15 10.91 -1.91
CA ARG A 20 0.91 11.01 -2.91
C ARG A 20 1.61 9.67 -3.14
N LEU A 21 1.90 8.94 -2.06
CA LEU A 21 2.52 7.61 -2.13
C LEU A 21 1.56 6.60 -2.76
N LEU A 22 0.28 6.66 -2.43
CA LEU A 22 -0.73 5.79 -3.04
C LEU A 22 -0.83 6.04 -4.56
N LYS A 23 -0.79 7.30 -4.98
CA LYS A 23 -0.76 7.62 -6.41
C LYS A 23 0.45 7.00 -7.10
N SER A 24 1.64 7.17 -6.53
CA SER A 24 2.86 6.58 -7.08
C SER A 24 2.77 5.06 -7.17
N ARG A 25 2.26 4.42 -6.12
CA ARG A 25 2.06 2.97 -6.09
C ARG A 25 1.07 2.52 -7.17
N THR A 26 -0.01 3.25 -7.35
CA THR A 26 -1.03 2.97 -8.37
C THR A 26 -0.45 3.08 -9.78
N ASP A 27 0.36 4.11 -10.04
CA ASP A 27 1.01 4.28 -11.33
C ASP A 27 1.96 3.11 -11.64
N ILE A 28 2.72 2.66 -10.64
CA ILE A 28 3.60 1.49 -10.78
C ILE A 28 2.78 0.21 -11.01
N ALA A 29 1.67 0.04 -10.31
CA ALA A 29 0.81 -1.12 -10.51
C ALA A 29 0.27 -1.18 -11.93
N LYS A 30 -0.09 -0.04 -12.52
CA LYS A 30 -0.52 0.03 -13.93
C LYS A 30 0.60 -0.36 -14.87
N GLU A 31 1.82 0.10 -14.63
CA GLU A 31 2.99 -0.28 -15.44
C GLU A 31 3.25 -1.79 -15.37
N ILE A 32 3.14 -2.38 -14.19
CA ILE A 32 3.27 -3.83 -14.01
C ILE A 32 2.19 -4.57 -14.80
N GLY A 33 0.95 -4.08 -14.74
CA GLY A 33 -0.16 -4.64 -15.49
C GLY A 33 0.07 -4.61 -17.00
N ASP A 34 0.59 -3.50 -17.52
CA ASP A 34 0.92 -3.37 -18.94
C ASP A 34 2.01 -4.36 -19.35
N LEU A 35 3.05 -4.51 -18.55
CA LEU A 35 4.14 -5.46 -18.80
C LEU A 35 3.64 -6.91 -18.74
N LYS A 36 2.81 -7.25 -17.75
CA LYS A 36 2.22 -8.60 -17.64
C LYS A 36 1.37 -8.92 -18.86
N SER A 37 0.56 -7.98 -19.32
CA SER A 37 -0.28 -8.13 -20.51
C SER A 37 0.58 -8.43 -21.75
N LYS A 38 1.66 -7.69 -21.94
CA LYS A 38 2.58 -7.87 -23.06
C LYS A 38 3.29 -9.22 -23.02
N GLN A 39 3.54 -9.75 -21.82
CA GLN A 39 4.23 -11.02 -21.59
C GLN A 39 3.28 -12.21 -21.50
N GLY A 40 1.96 -11.98 -21.59
CA GLY A 40 0.95 -13.01 -21.41
C GLY A 40 0.86 -13.56 -20.00
N ARG A 41 1.29 -12.80 -18.99
CA ARG A 41 1.27 -13.22 -17.59
C ARG A 41 -0.08 -12.89 -16.95
N VAL A 42 -0.41 -13.64 -15.88
CA VAL A 42 -1.65 -13.42 -15.12
C VAL A 42 -1.59 -12.14 -14.30
N VAL A 43 -2.74 -11.51 -14.10
CA VAL A 43 -2.87 -10.26 -13.33
C VAL A 43 -2.60 -10.50 -11.84
N SER A 44 -3.13 -11.59 -11.27
CA SER A 44 -2.98 -11.93 -9.87
C SER A 44 -1.89 -12.99 -9.70
N ASP A 45 -0.98 -12.77 -8.75
CA ASP A 45 0.11 -13.70 -8.41
C ASP A 45 0.10 -13.88 -6.89
N GLU A 46 -0.52 -14.96 -6.42
CA GLU A 46 -0.67 -15.26 -5.00
C GLU A 46 0.67 -15.45 -4.30
N THR A 47 1.64 -16.06 -4.96
CA THR A 47 2.99 -16.25 -4.40
C THR A 47 3.64 -14.91 -4.12
N ARG A 48 3.55 -13.97 -5.08
CA ARG A 48 4.11 -12.63 -4.92
C ARG A 48 3.38 -11.84 -3.84
N GLU A 49 2.06 -11.98 -3.76
CA GLU A 49 1.25 -11.34 -2.71
C GLU A 49 1.63 -11.85 -1.32
N ASP A 50 1.83 -13.16 -1.17
CA ASP A 50 2.26 -13.76 0.10
C ASP A 50 3.64 -13.29 0.50
N GLU A 51 4.58 -13.20 -0.42
CA GLU A 51 5.92 -12.66 -0.18
C GLU A 51 5.84 -11.21 0.32
N LEU A 52 5.02 -10.40 -0.31
CA LEU A 52 4.82 -9.01 0.08
C LEU A 52 4.23 -8.91 1.48
N ARG A 53 3.19 -9.70 1.77
CA ARG A 53 2.59 -9.72 3.12
C ARG A 53 3.62 -10.08 4.18
N ASN A 54 4.41 -11.10 3.94
CA ASN A 54 5.44 -11.53 4.89
C ASN A 54 6.47 -10.44 5.14
N LYS A 55 6.95 -9.77 4.09
CA LYS A 55 7.89 -8.66 4.21
C LYS A 55 7.30 -7.49 4.98
N MET A 56 6.03 -7.15 4.72
CA MET A 56 5.38 -6.01 5.35
C MET A 56 5.02 -6.29 6.80
N MET A 57 4.64 -7.53 7.14
CA MET A 57 4.41 -7.92 8.54
C MET A 57 5.70 -7.84 9.36
N LYS A 58 6.81 -8.23 8.77
CA LYS A 58 8.12 -8.09 9.40
C LYS A 58 8.48 -6.63 9.63
N ALA A 59 8.27 -5.78 8.63
CA ALA A 59 8.46 -4.33 8.78
C ALA A 59 7.54 -3.74 9.85
N CYS A 60 6.31 -4.22 9.93
CA CYS A 60 5.35 -3.83 10.97
C CYS A 60 5.87 -4.15 12.38
N ASP A 61 6.46 -5.32 12.55
CA ASP A 61 7.09 -5.71 13.82
C ASP A 61 8.25 -4.77 14.19
N GLU A 62 9.06 -4.44 13.21
CA GLU A 62 10.23 -3.56 13.41
C GLU A 62 9.84 -2.16 13.88
N ILE A 63 8.73 -1.62 13.40
CA ILE A 63 8.25 -0.28 13.80
C ILE A 63 7.28 -0.32 14.98
N GLY A 64 6.94 -1.50 15.48
CA GLY A 64 6.02 -1.65 16.61
C GLY A 64 4.58 -1.22 16.29
N PHE A 65 4.10 -1.51 15.08
CA PHE A 65 2.76 -1.11 14.66
C PHE A 65 1.75 -2.25 14.80
N ASP A 66 0.47 -1.91 14.90
CA ASP A 66 -0.63 -2.86 15.00
C ASP A 66 -0.72 -3.74 13.74
N LYS A 67 -0.49 -5.04 13.91
CA LYS A 67 -0.50 -6.02 12.81
C LYS A 67 -1.88 -6.18 12.18
N THR A 68 -2.95 -6.10 12.96
CA THR A 68 -4.31 -6.24 12.46
C THR A 68 -4.66 -5.09 11.51
N LEU A 69 -4.33 -3.87 11.91
CA LEU A 69 -4.54 -2.70 11.06
C LEU A 69 -3.65 -2.76 9.83
N ALA A 70 -2.38 -3.14 9.99
CA ALA A 70 -1.46 -3.29 8.86
C ALA A 70 -1.96 -4.33 7.85
N ALA A 71 -2.48 -5.47 8.31
CA ALA A 71 -3.03 -6.51 7.44
C ALA A 71 -4.23 -6.01 6.64
N ARG A 72 -5.13 -5.25 7.28
CA ARG A 72 -6.29 -4.65 6.61
C ARG A 72 -5.85 -3.65 5.54
N PHE A 73 -4.85 -2.85 5.84
CA PHE A 73 -4.28 -1.89 4.90
C PHE A 73 -3.64 -2.60 3.70
N LEU A 74 -2.87 -3.66 3.94
CA LEU A 74 -2.25 -4.44 2.88
C LEU A 74 -3.28 -5.09 1.97
N ASN A 75 -4.34 -5.65 2.54
CA ASN A 75 -5.43 -6.23 1.74
C ASN A 75 -6.08 -5.18 0.83
N PHE A 76 -6.30 -3.98 1.35
CA PHE A 76 -6.80 -2.86 0.55
C PHE A 76 -5.85 -2.56 -0.61
N LEU A 77 -4.56 -2.41 -0.35
CA LEU A 77 -3.57 -2.09 -1.38
C LEU A 77 -3.49 -3.18 -2.45
N LEU A 78 -3.48 -4.45 -2.06
CA LEU A 78 -3.40 -5.56 -2.99
C LEU A 78 -4.64 -5.65 -3.88
N ASN A 79 -5.83 -5.47 -3.31
CA ASN A 79 -7.08 -5.46 -4.07
C ASN A 79 -7.11 -4.32 -5.08
N GLU A 80 -6.68 -3.13 -4.69
CA GLU A 80 -6.62 -1.99 -5.60
C GLU A 80 -5.58 -2.18 -6.72
N SER A 81 -4.44 -2.82 -6.42
CA SER A 81 -3.43 -3.13 -7.43
C SER A 81 -3.97 -4.06 -8.51
N VAL A 82 -4.70 -5.10 -8.12
CA VAL A 82 -5.31 -6.05 -9.05
C VAL A 82 -6.33 -5.35 -9.96
N LYS A 83 -7.12 -4.43 -9.44
CA LYS A 83 -8.12 -3.69 -10.21
C LYS A 83 -7.52 -2.85 -11.33
N VAL A 84 -6.31 -2.31 -11.14
CA VAL A 84 -5.66 -1.44 -12.14
C VAL A 84 -4.69 -2.20 -13.05
N GLN A 85 -4.37 -3.41 -12.73
CA GLN A 85 -3.55 -4.30 -13.57
C GLN A 85 -4.44 -4.99 -14.61
#